data_7aabb5f3acf24735c8449bc11976ca87
#
_entry.id   7aabb5f3acf24735c8449bc11976ca87
#
_cell.length_a   1.000
_cell.length_b   1.000
_cell.length_c   1.000
_cell.angle_alpha   90.00
_cell.angle_beta   90.00
_cell.angle_gamma   90.00
#
_symmetry.space_group_name_H-M   'P 1'
#
loop_
_entity.id
_entity.type
_entity.pdbx_description
1 polymer ?
#
loop_
_entity_poly.entity_id
_entity_poly.type
_entity_poly.pdbx_seq_one_letter_code
_entity_poly.pdbx_strand_id
1 'polypeptide(L)'
;MLDVQHWLVALPPLAVYLIVAGVIGVESMGVPLPGEITLVSASLLAAAGVVEPEWVAGAAALGAIVGDSAGYAIGRRGGRALLARLGRRFPKHLGPAQLARAELSFARHGVWAVFFGRFIALLRILAGPLAGALHVPYRRFLVANAAGGLVWAFATTYLLFHLGRVAEHWLKDASWIGLGLAVLAGVGSTWWLRRRAHRAVHTEPEPEPGEAVSARSR
;
A
#
# COMPACT_ATOMS: atom_id res chain seq x y z
N MET A 1 -3.31 -9.56 -24.20
CA MET A 1 -3.21 -9.19 -22.79
C MET A 1 -2.03 -9.98 -22.23
N LEU A 2 -0.89 -9.31 -22.02
CA LEU A 2 0.30 -9.96 -21.48
C LEU A 2 -0.02 -10.36 -20.04
N ASP A 3 0.06 -11.65 -19.78
CA ASP A 3 -0.26 -12.28 -18.50
C ASP A 3 0.67 -11.78 -17.37
N VAL A 4 0.32 -10.65 -16.79
CA VAL A 4 1.02 -10.10 -15.61
C VAL A 4 1.03 -11.14 -14.46
N GLN A 5 -0.01 -11.99 -14.41
CA GLN A 5 -0.08 -13.11 -13.45
C GLN A 5 1.02 -14.15 -13.68
N HIS A 6 1.38 -14.47 -14.93
CA HIS A 6 2.46 -15.42 -15.23
C HIS A 6 3.85 -14.89 -14.81
N TRP A 7 4.10 -13.59 -14.90
CA TRP A 7 5.35 -12.97 -14.48
C TRP A 7 5.50 -12.91 -12.95
N LEU A 8 4.40 -12.69 -12.22
CA LEU A 8 4.42 -12.68 -10.75
C LEU A 8 4.64 -14.07 -10.15
N VAL A 9 4.18 -15.12 -10.81
CA VAL A 9 4.41 -16.54 -10.41
C VAL A 9 5.80 -17.03 -10.83
N ALA A 10 6.46 -16.36 -11.78
CA ALA A 10 7.79 -16.74 -12.26
C ALA A 10 8.95 -16.23 -11.39
N LEU A 11 8.71 -15.33 -10.44
CA LEU A 11 9.75 -14.88 -9.51
C LEU A 11 9.99 -15.97 -8.45
N PRO A 12 11.21 -16.51 -8.32
CA PRO A 12 11.50 -17.44 -7.23
C PRO A 12 11.25 -16.74 -5.89
N PRO A 13 10.66 -17.42 -4.89
CA PRO A 13 10.35 -16.82 -3.59
C PRO A 13 11.53 -16.06 -2.96
N LEU A 14 12.74 -16.55 -3.18
CA LEU A 14 13.98 -15.91 -2.74
C LEU A 14 14.14 -14.49 -3.31
N ALA A 15 13.77 -14.27 -4.58
CA ALA A 15 13.87 -12.94 -5.20
C ALA A 15 12.93 -11.94 -4.51
N VAL A 16 11.71 -12.36 -4.14
CA VAL A 16 10.76 -11.51 -3.39
C VAL A 16 11.37 -11.11 -2.05
N TYR A 17 11.95 -12.07 -1.31
CA TYR A 17 12.58 -11.78 -0.01
C TYR A 17 13.77 -10.83 -0.13
N LEU A 18 14.62 -11.01 -1.16
CA LEU A 18 15.76 -10.14 -1.42
C LEU A 18 15.33 -8.72 -1.83
N ILE A 19 14.28 -8.60 -2.65
CA ILE A 19 13.71 -7.31 -3.02
C ILE A 19 13.15 -6.59 -1.78
N VAL A 20 12.38 -7.30 -0.94
CA VAL A 20 11.83 -6.75 0.30
C VAL A 20 12.96 -6.27 1.21
N ALA A 21 13.96 -7.11 1.48
CA ALA A 21 15.10 -6.76 2.32
C ALA A 21 15.88 -5.57 1.74
N GLY A 22 16.14 -5.58 0.43
CA GLY A 22 16.91 -4.54 -0.26
C GLY A 22 16.19 -3.20 -0.27
N VAL A 23 14.92 -3.17 -0.68
CA VAL A 23 14.15 -1.92 -0.77
C VAL A 23 13.94 -1.30 0.61
N ILE A 24 13.53 -2.11 1.61
CA ILE A 24 13.35 -1.63 2.99
C ILE A 24 14.70 -1.23 3.59
N GLY A 25 15.77 -1.98 3.27
CA GLY A 25 17.12 -1.64 3.73
C GLY A 25 17.58 -0.27 3.21
N VAL A 26 17.43 0.00 1.93
CA VAL A 26 17.82 1.29 1.33
C VAL A 26 16.92 2.42 1.84
N GLU A 27 15.61 2.19 1.99
CA GLU A 27 14.70 3.17 2.61
C GLU A 27 15.15 3.52 4.03
N SER A 28 15.47 2.52 4.85
CA SER A 28 15.92 2.69 6.23
C SER A 28 17.30 3.37 6.35
N MET A 29 18.10 3.39 5.28
CA MET A 29 19.35 4.19 5.24
C MET A 29 19.10 5.70 5.18
N GLY A 30 17.86 6.13 4.95
CA GLY A 30 17.49 7.54 4.80
C GLY A 30 17.13 7.95 3.37
N VAL A 31 16.99 7.00 2.45
CA VAL A 31 16.57 7.24 1.06
C VAL A 31 15.06 7.01 0.95
N PRO A 32 14.25 8.00 0.56
CA PRO A 32 12.80 7.84 0.47
C PRO A 32 12.44 6.92 -0.71
N LEU A 33 12.31 5.64 -0.45
CA LEU A 33 11.81 4.62 -1.36
C LEU A 33 10.42 4.12 -0.92
N PRO A 34 9.63 3.55 -1.84
CA PRO A 34 8.30 3.04 -1.51
C PRO A 34 8.35 1.65 -0.85
N GLY A 35 9.10 1.50 0.25
CA GLY A 35 9.25 0.22 0.96
C GLY A 35 7.94 -0.29 1.55
N GLU A 36 7.04 0.62 1.95
CA GLU A 36 5.70 0.23 2.41
C GLU A 36 4.91 -0.48 1.32
N ILE A 37 4.94 0.03 0.08
CA ILE A 37 4.26 -0.60 -1.06
C ILE A 37 4.87 -1.98 -1.33
N THR A 38 6.19 -2.10 -1.23
CA THR A 38 6.90 -3.38 -1.40
C THR A 38 6.48 -4.39 -0.35
N LEU A 39 6.40 -3.99 0.94
CA LEU A 39 5.96 -4.86 2.02
C LEU A 39 4.49 -5.25 1.89
N VAL A 40 3.61 -4.30 1.53
CA VAL A 40 2.19 -4.58 1.25
C VAL A 40 2.06 -5.62 0.15
N SER A 41 2.74 -5.41 -0.99
CA SER A 41 2.69 -6.33 -2.13
C SER A 41 3.18 -7.73 -1.76
N ALA A 42 4.32 -7.84 -1.05
CA ALA A 42 4.86 -9.12 -0.61
C ALA A 42 3.93 -9.82 0.41
N SER A 43 3.30 -9.07 1.31
CA SER A 43 2.34 -9.62 2.28
C SER A 43 1.06 -10.13 1.61
N LEU A 44 0.60 -9.47 0.55
CA LEU A 44 -0.53 -9.93 -0.26
C LEU A 44 -0.16 -11.17 -1.11
N LEU A 45 1.09 -11.24 -1.63
CA LEU A 45 1.60 -12.47 -2.27
C LEU A 45 1.66 -13.62 -1.28
N ALA A 46 2.00 -13.36 -0.01
CA ALA A 46 1.94 -14.36 1.04
C ALA A 46 0.49 -14.81 1.32
N ALA A 47 -0.46 -13.89 1.36
CA ALA A 47 -1.88 -14.22 1.51
C ALA A 47 -2.40 -15.09 0.36
N ALA A 48 -1.90 -14.88 -0.87
CA ALA A 48 -2.19 -15.71 -2.04
C ALA A 48 -1.43 -17.05 -2.07
N GLY A 49 -0.58 -17.35 -1.06
CA GLY A 49 0.18 -18.61 -0.98
C GLY A 49 1.40 -18.70 -1.91
N VAL A 50 1.88 -17.57 -2.46
CA VAL A 50 3.05 -17.52 -3.36
C VAL A 50 4.37 -17.53 -2.58
N VAL A 51 4.38 -16.90 -1.41
CA VAL A 51 5.53 -16.79 -0.50
C VAL A 51 5.09 -17.00 0.95
N GLU A 52 6.03 -17.33 1.82
CA GLU A 52 5.74 -17.53 3.24
C GLU A 52 5.81 -16.19 4.02
N PRO A 53 4.79 -15.86 4.84
CA PRO A 53 4.74 -14.58 5.55
C PRO A 53 5.87 -14.41 6.56
N GLU A 54 6.37 -15.50 7.17
CA GLU A 54 7.48 -15.50 8.10
C GLU A 54 8.77 -14.99 7.44
N TRP A 55 9.05 -15.45 6.21
CA TRP A 55 10.24 -15.05 5.46
C TRP A 55 10.10 -13.61 4.95
N VAL A 56 8.89 -13.18 4.58
CA VAL A 56 8.61 -11.78 4.22
C VAL A 56 8.88 -10.87 5.42
N ALA A 57 8.35 -11.21 6.61
CA ALA A 57 8.57 -10.45 7.83
C ALA A 57 10.04 -10.44 8.25
N GLY A 58 10.71 -11.61 8.18
CA GLY A 58 12.14 -11.75 8.48
C GLY A 58 13.01 -10.92 7.54
N ALA A 59 12.76 -10.95 6.24
CA ALA A 59 13.46 -10.16 5.23
C ALA A 59 13.26 -8.66 5.45
N ALA A 60 12.02 -8.23 5.74
CA ALA A 60 11.69 -6.85 6.07
C ALA A 60 12.42 -6.38 7.34
N ALA A 61 12.41 -7.19 8.41
CA ALA A 61 13.09 -6.87 9.66
C ALA A 61 14.61 -6.77 9.45
N LEU A 62 15.22 -7.74 8.75
CA LEU A 62 16.64 -7.75 8.46
C LEU A 62 17.04 -6.52 7.64
N GLY A 63 16.33 -6.25 6.55
CA GLY A 63 16.56 -5.06 5.71
C GLY A 63 16.49 -3.78 6.52
N ALA A 64 15.45 -3.64 7.34
CA ALA A 64 15.27 -2.49 8.21
C ALA A 64 16.38 -2.31 9.23
N ILE A 65 16.79 -3.39 9.93
CA ILE A 65 17.85 -3.33 10.97
C ILE A 65 19.20 -3.00 10.35
N VAL A 66 19.55 -3.65 9.24
CA VAL A 66 20.82 -3.42 8.52
C VAL A 66 20.84 -2.03 7.89
N GLY A 67 19.74 -1.64 7.23
CA GLY A 67 19.61 -0.31 6.61
C GLY A 67 19.75 0.82 7.62
N ASP A 68 19.05 0.76 8.74
CA ASP A 68 19.19 1.77 9.81
C ASP A 68 20.58 1.79 10.43
N SER A 69 21.23 0.62 10.57
CA SER A 69 22.61 0.55 11.06
C SER A 69 23.60 1.22 10.10
N ALA A 70 23.39 1.03 8.79
CA ALA A 70 24.15 1.74 7.77
C ALA A 70 23.84 3.25 7.79
N GLY A 71 22.55 3.62 7.89
CA GLY A 71 22.11 5.00 8.07
C GLY A 71 22.71 5.66 9.31
N TYR A 72 22.76 4.94 10.42
CA TYR A 72 23.45 5.38 11.65
C TYR A 72 24.94 5.66 11.40
N ALA A 73 25.65 4.76 10.73
CA ALA A 73 27.07 4.95 10.42
C ALA A 73 27.31 6.16 9.50
N ILE A 74 26.44 6.35 8.52
CA ILE A 74 26.45 7.52 7.62
C ILE A 74 26.18 8.80 8.41
N GLY A 75 25.13 8.80 9.25
CA GLY A 75 24.76 9.93 10.09
C GLY A 75 25.85 10.31 11.08
N ARG A 76 26.49 9.31 11.71
CA ARG A 76 27.60 9.51 12.65
C ARG A 76 28.82 10.16 12.00
N ARG A 77 29.13 9.81 10.73
CA ARG A 77 30.25 10.41 9.98
C ARG A 77 29.91 11.76 9.37
N GLY A 78 28.70 11.90 8.83
CA GLY A 78 28.26 13.10 8.12
C GLY A 78 27.68 14.20 9.01
N GLY A 79 27.29 13.85 10.22
CA GLY A 79 26.74 14.76 11.21
C GLY A 79 25.55 15.58 10.72
N ARG A 80 25.31 16.73 11.35
CA ARG A 80 24.23 17.66 10.99
C ARG A 80 24.36 18.25 9.58
N ALA A 81 25.58 18.36 9.04
CA ALA A 81 25.81 18.87 7.69
C ALA A 81 25.20 17.96 6.61
N LEU A 82 25.30 16.64 6.79
CA LEU A 82 24.68 15.66 5.89
C LEU A 82 23.14 15.76 5.94
N LEU A 83 22.58 15.82 7.15
CA LEU A 83 21.12 15.95 7.36
C LEU A 83 20.58 17.24 6.72
N ALA A 84 21.31 18.35 6.85
CA ALA A 84 20.96 19.62 6.22
C ALA A 84 21.02 19.55 4.68
N ARG A 85 21.99 18.82 4.10
CA ARG A 85 22.05 18.58 2.65
C ARG A 85 20.89 17.73 2.15
N LEU A 86 20.60 16.64 2.82
CA LEU A 86 19.46 15.78 2.50
C LEU A 86 18.14 16.54 2.63
N GLY A 87 18.00 17.38 3.66
CA GLY A 87 16.82 18.25 3.86
C GLY A 87 16.60 19.23 2.70
N ARG A 88 17.67 19.78 2.11
CA ARG A 88 17.58 20.62 0.90
C ARG A 88 17.17 19.83 -0.35
N ARG A 89 17.62 18.56 -0.47
CA ARG A 89 17.31 17.70 -1.62
C ARG A 89 15.89 17.13 -1.56
N PHE A 90 15.39 16.86 -0.35
CA PHE A 90 14.07 16.26 -0.11
C PHE A 90 13.24 17.07 0.89
N PRO A 91 12.86 18.33 0.56
CA PRO A 91 12.26 19.26 1.52
C PRO A 91 10.93 18.80 2.09
N LYS A 92 10.16 17.99 1.35
CA LYS A 92 8.88 17.44 1.81
C LYS A 92 9.05 16.40 2.93
N HIS A 93 10.14 15.62 2.90
CA HIS A 93 10.36 14.48 3.83
C HIS A 93 11.44 14.79 4.89
N LEU A 94 12.44 15.57 4.53
CA LEU A 94 13.63 15.85 5.34
C LEU A 94 13.88 17.35 5.55
N GLY A 95 12.84 18.17 5.38
CA GLY A 95 12.94 19.62 5.54
C GLY A 95 13.30 20.03 6.99
N PRO A 96 13.70 21.30 7.21
CA PRO A 96 14.14 21.79 8.51
C PRO A 96 13.13 21.55 9.65
N ALA A 97 11.82 21.68 9.34
CA ALA A 97 10.76 21.47 10.33
C ALA A 97 10.63 19.98 10.75
N GLN A 98 10.78 19.07 9.80
CA GLN A 98 10.73 17.62 10.04
C GLN A 98 11.96 17.18 10.85
N LEU A 99 13.13 17.70 10.49
CA LEU A 99 14.37 17.42 11.19
C LEU A 99 14.33 17.92 12.63
N ALA A 100 13.84 19.14 12.86
CA ALA A 100 13.67 19.70 14.19
C ALA A 100 12.68 18.87 15.05
N ARG A 101 11.57 18.41 14.47
CA ARG A 101 10.62 17.51 15.18
C ARG A 101 11.27 16.20 15.58
N ALA A 102 12.06 15.61 14.68
CA ALA A 102 12.78 14.38 14.94
C ALA A 102 13.83 14.60 16.04
N GLU A 103 14.63 15.68 15.98
CA GLU A 103 15.60 16.05 17.04
C GLU A 103 14.93 16.23 18.42
N LEU A 104 13.77 16.92 18.46
CA LEU A 104 12.98 17.08 19.68
C LEU A 104 12.47 15.74 20.23
N SER A 105 12.04 14.82 19.35
CA SER A 105 11.62 13.49 19.77
C SER A 105 12.78 12.70 20.39
N PHE A 106 13.96 12.76 19.79
CA PHE A 106 15.16 12.13 20.36
C PHE A 106 15.59 12.78 21.68
N ALA A 107 15.52 14.10 21.79
CA ALA A 107 15.83 14.82 23.03
C ALA A 107 14.90 14.45 24.19
N ARG A 108 13.61 14.24 23.89
CA ARG A 108 12.59 13.90 24.91
C ARG A 108 12.56 12.42 25.28
N HIS A 109 12.69 11.54 24.30
CA HIS A 109 12.43 10.10 24.46
C HIS A 109 13.70 9.25 24.34
N GLY A 110 14.84 9.84 23.96
CA GLY A 110 16.10 9.13 23.82
C GLY A 110 16.01 7.95 22.87
N VAL A 111 16.45 6.79 23.32
CA VAL A 111 16.46 5.53 22.54
C VAL A 111 15.06 5.03 22.20
N TRP A 112 14.06 5.33 23.03
CA TRP A 112 12.66 4.99 22.78
C TRP A 112 12.12 5.69 21.52
N ALA A 113 12.68 6.85 21.15
CA ALA A 113 12.35 7.50 19.88
C ALA A 113 12.70 6.66 18.66
N VAL A 114 13.72 5.79 18.75
CA VAL A 114 14.07 4.83 17.68
C VAL A 114 13.00 3.76 17.58
N PHE A 115 12.61 3.17 18.70
CA PHE A 115 11.60 2.10 18.72
C PHE A 115 10.23 2.60 18.23
N PHE A 116 9.68 3.63 18.86
CA PHE A 116 8.36 4.16 18.49
C PHE A 116 8.37 4.94 17.17
N GLY A 117 9.52 5.51 16.80
CA GLY A 117 9.70 6.20 15.53
C GLY A 117 9.49 5.30 14.32
N ARG A 118 9.67 3.99 14.47
CA ARG A 118 9.43 3.03 13.37
C ARG A 118 7.98 2.92 12.94
N PHE A 119 7.05 3.28 13.83
CA PHE A 119 5.61 3.29 13.52
C PHE A 119 5.15 4.59 12.85
N ILE A 120 6.05 5.57 12.71
CA ILE A 120 5.80 6.85 12.06
C ILE A 120 6.70 6.92 10.83
N ALA A 121 6.13 6.93 9.63
CA ALA A 121 6.85 6.81 8.36
C ALA A 121 8.06 7.76 8.25
N LEU A 122 7.89 9.03 8.65
CA LEU A 122 8.97 10.02 8.61
C LEU A 122 10.10 9.72 9.58
N LEU A 123 9.76 9.36 10.83
CA LEU A 123 10.75 9.06 11.86
C LEU A 123 11.49 7.76 11.55
N ARG A 124 10.85 6.80 10.92
CA ARG A 124 11.44 5.54 10.48
C ARG A 124 12.59 5.76 9.50
N ILE A 125 12.39 6.60 8.47
CA ILE A 125 13.43 6.92 7.47
C ILE A 125 14.62 7.63 8.12
N LEU A 126 14.36 8.45 9.15
CA LEU A 126 15.37 9.28 9.79
C LEU A 126 16.03 8.66 11.03
N ALA A 127 15.46 7.59 11.57
CA ALA A 127 15.87 7.03 12.86
C ALA A 127 17.36 6.68 12.89
N GLY A 128 17.88 5.98 11.88
CA GLY A 128 19.28 5.64 11.76
C GLY A 128 20.19 6.86 11.62
N PRO A 129 20.03 7.66 10.53
CA PRO A 129 20.88 8.83 10.29
C PRO A 129 20.87 9.84 11.46
N LEU A 130 19.70 10.06 12.06
CA LEU A 130 19.56 11.03 13.15
C LEU A 130 20.21 10.53 14.45
N ALA A 131 19.97 9.26 14.82
CA ALA A 131 20.62 8.65 15.98
C ALA A 131 22.15 8.67 15.84
N GLY A 132 22.67 8.44 14.62
CA GLY A 132 24.09 8.55 14.31
C GLY A 132 24.62 9.98 14.46
N ALA A 133 23.94 10.97 13.87
CA ALA A 133 24.33 12.39 13.92
C ALA A 133 24.26 12.97 15.34
N LEU A 134 23.34 12.48 16.17
CA LEU A 134 23.20 12.84 17.59
C LEU A 134 24.13 12.02 18.52
N HIS A 135 24.99 11.17 17.95
CA HIS A 135 25.96 10.36 18.69
C HIS A 135 25.33 9.44 19.76
N VAL A 136 24.11 8.95 19.54
CA VAL A 136 23.47 7.95 20.41
C VAL A 136 24.39 6.71 20.51
N PRO A 137 24.62 6.12 21.69
CA PRO A 137 25.46 4.90 21.80
C PRO A 137 24.91 3.77 20.93
N TYR A 138 25.75 3.22 20.03
CA TYR A 138 25.32 2.26 19.01
C TYR A 138 24.61 1.02 19.61
N ARG A 139 25.09 0.48 20.70
CA ARG A 139 24.45 -0.68 21.35
C ARG A 139 23.01 -0.40 21.77
N ARG A 140 22.74 0.77 22.35
CA ARG A 140 21.38 1.18 22.74
C ARG A 140 20.50 1.40 21.53
N PHE A 141 21.05 2.06 20.50
CA PHE A 141 20.38 2.23 19.22
C PHE A 141 20.02 0.88 18.60
N LEU A 142 20.98 -0.05 18.49
CA LEU A 142 20.78 -1.35 17.85
C LEU A 142 19.69 -2.18 18.53
N VAL A 143 19.65 -2.22 19.86
CA VAL A 143 18.62 -2.95 20.62
C VAL A 143 17.23 -2.37 20.33
N ALA A 144 17.06 -1.05 20.40
CA ALA A 144 15.77 -0.42 20.11
C ALA A 144 15.37 -0.55 18.63
N ASN A 145 16.35 -0.44 17.74
CA ASN A 145 16.17 -0.62 16.31
C ASN A 145 15.76 -2.06 15.96
N ALA A 146 16.44 -3.05 16.50
CA ALA A 146 16.12 -4.46 16.27
C ALA A 146 14.74 -4.82 16.85
N ALA A 147 14.46 -4.44 18.10
CA ALA A 147 13.16 -4.68 18.72
C ALA A 147 12.02 -4.01 17.94
N GLY A 148 12.18 -2.71 17.62
CA GLY A 148 11.17 -1.98 16.84
C GLY A 148 11.03 -2.51 15.42
N GLY A 149 12.14 -2.89 14.78
CA GLY A 149 12.17 -3.49 13.45
C GLY A 149 11.44 -4.81 13.37
N LEU A 150 11.69 -5.70 14.29
CA LEU A 150 10.99 -6.97 14.39
C LEU A 150 9.50 -6.76 14.63
N VAL A 151 9.13 -5.99 15.66
CA VAL A 151 7.71 -5.76 15.97
C VAL A 151 6.99 -5.13 14.78
N TRP A 152 7.57 -4.10 14.16
CA TRP A 152 6.96 -3.43 13.00
C TRP A 152 6.79 -4.38 11.80
N ALA A 153 7.86 -5.10 11.43
CA ALA A 153 7.84 -5.96 10.25
C ALA A 153 6.85 -7.11 10.41
N PHE A 154 6.89 -7.81 11.56
CA PHE A 154 5.98 -8.92 11.82
C PHE A 154 4.53 -8.42 11.96
N ALA A 155 4.28 -7.37 12.75
CA ALA A 155 2.93 -6.83 12.92
C ALA A 155 2.33 -6.38 11.57
N THR A 156 3.09 -5.65 10.74
CA THR A 156 2.62 -5.17 9.45
C THR A 156 2.38 -6.33 8.48
N THR A 157 3.34 -7.26 8.37
CA THR A 157 3.21 -8.41 7.47
C THR A 157 2.01 -9.28 7.82
N TYR A 158 1.86 -9.65 9.09
CA TYR A 158 0.75 -10.51 9.50
C TYR A 158 -0.60 -9.81 9.44
N LEU A 159 -0.67 -8.51 9.78
CA LEU A 159 -1.88 -7.72 9.60
C LEU A 159 -2.33 -7.74 8.14
N LEU A 160 -1.42 -7.44 7.21
CA LEU A 160 -1.72 -7.40 5.77
C LEU A 160 -2.00 -8.80 5.20
N PHE A 161 -1.29 -9.82 5.66
CA PHE A 161 -1.54 -11.22 5.32
C PHE A 161 -2.96 -11.64 5.70
N HIS A 162 -3.39 -11.38 6.93
CA HIS A 162 -4.74 -11.72 7.38
C HIS A 162 -5.81 -10.89 6.66
N LEU A 163 -5.58 -9.58 6.46
CA LEU A 163 -6.49 -8.73 5.68
C LEU A 163 -6.62 -9.22 4.24
N GLY A 164 -5.50 -9.63 3.61
CA GLY A 164 -5.51 -10.20 2.26
C GLY A 164 -6.34 -11.48 2.18
N ARG A 165 -6.19 -12.39 3.13
CA ARG A 165 -6.99 -13.63 3.20
C ARG A 165 -8.47 -13.37 3.42
N VAL A 166 -8.81 -12.43 4.29
CA VAL A 166 -10.20 -12.03 4.52
C VAL A 166 -10.77 -11.41 3.25
N ALA A 167 -10.05 -10.47 2.61
CA ALA A 167 -10.48 -9.85 1.35
C ALA A 167 -10.69 -10.89 0.23
N GLU A 168 -9.83 -11.88 0.12
CA GLU A 168 -9.99 -12.97 -0.87
C GLU A 168 -11.27 -13.79 -0.63
N HIS A 169 -11.60 -14.10 0.63
CA HIS A 169 -12.85 -14.77 1.00
C HIS A 169 -14.07 -13.93 0.61
N TRP A 170 -14.07 -12.66 1.01
CA TRP A 170 -15.17 -11.74 0.70
C TRP A 170 -15.35 -11.50 -0.80
N LEU A 171 -14.24 -11.44 -1.57
CA LEU A 171 -14.30 -11.29 -3.02
C LEU A 171 -14.86 -12.54 -3.70
N LYS A 172 -14.55 -13.74 -3.22
CA LYS A 172 -15.14 -14.99 -3.73
C LYS A 172 -16.64 -15.03 -3.46
N ASP A 173 -17.06 -14.69 -2.25
CA ASP A 173 -18.48 -14.66 -1.89
C ASP A 173 -19.24 -13.51 -2.56
N ALA A 174 -18.64 -12.31 -2.65
CA ALA A 174 -19.21 -11.15 -3.33
C ALA A 174 -19.35 -11.36 -4.85
N SER A 175 -18.50 -12.19 -5.48
CA SER A 175 -18.61 -12.51 -6.90
C SER A 175 -19.93 -13.21 -7.23
N TRP A 176 -20.41 -14.10 -6.38
CA TRP A 176 -21.70 -14.77 -6.54
C TRP A 176 -22.88 -13.82 -6.31
N ILE A 177 -22.77 -12.93 -5.33
CA ILE A 177 -23.78 -11.89 -5.06
C ILE A 177 -23.81 -10.88 -6.20
N GLY A 178 -22.65 -10.42 -6.70
CA GLY A 178 -22.54 -9.51 -7.83
C GLY A 178 -23.10 -10.13 -9.11
N LEU A 179 -22.83 -11.40 -9.37
CA LEU A 179 -23.41 -12.14 -10.50
C LEU A 179 -24.93 -12.26 -10.35
N GLY A 180 -25.42 -12.59 -9.17
CA GLY A 180 -26.85 -12.64 -8.90
C GLY A 180 -27.56 -11.30 -9.12
N LEU A 181 -26.98 -10.21 -8.63
CA LEU A 181 -27.49 -8.85 -8.86
C LEU A 181 -27.45 -8.45 -10.34
N ALA A 182 -26.38 -8.78 -11.06
CA ALA A 182 -26.27 -8.51 -12.50
C ALA A 182 -27.32 -9.27 -13.30
N VAL A 183 -27.59 -10.54 -12.98
CA VAL A 183 -28.63 -11.35 -13.60
C VAL A 183 -30.02 -10.76 -13.29
N LEU A 184 -30.29 -10.40 -12.04
CA LEU A 184 -31.55 -9.77 -11.65
C LEU A 184 -31.78 -8.43 -12.34
N ALA A 185 -30.75 -7.59 -12.45
CA ALA A 185 -30.81 -6.32 -13.18
C ALA A 185 -31.03 -6.55 -14.68
N GLY A 186 -30.37 -7.55 -15.28
CA GLY A 186 -30.56 -7.92 -16.67
C GLY A 186 -31.97 -8.43 -16.96
N VAL A 187 -32.51 -9.30 -16.14
CA VAL A 187 -33.89 -9.80 -16.25
C VAL A 187 -34.90 -8.68 -15.99
N GLY A 188 -34.67 -7.87 -14.96
CA GLY A 188 -35.55 -6.72 -14.65
C GLY A 188 -35.58 -5.67 -15.75
N SER A 189 -34.44 -5.35 -16.38
CA SER A 189 -34.37 -4.39 -17.48
C SER A 189 -35.05 -4.90 -18.75
N THR A 190 -34.88 -6.19 -19.10
CA THR A 190 -35.55 -6.80 -20.25
C THR A 190 -37.05 -6.88 -20.05
N TRP A 191 -37.51 -7.21 -18.83
CA TRP A 191 -38.93 -7.22 -18.53
C TRP A 191 -39.55 -5.81 -18.55
N TRP A 192 -38.84 -4.80 -18.03
CA TRP A 192 -39.30 -3.41 -18.07
C TRP A 192 -39.36 -2.84 -19.48
N LEU A 193 -38.34 -3.13 -20.32
CA LEU A 193 -38.34 -2.75 -21.76
C LEU A 193 -39.48 -3.40 -22.52
N ARG A 194 -39.75 -4.70 -22.29
CA ARG A 194 -40.90 -5.39 -22.91
C ARG A 194 -42.24 -4.77 -22.49
N ARG A 195 -42.39 -4.41 -21.19
CA ARG A 195 -43.60 -3.72 -20.72
C ARG A 195 -43.78 -2.33 -21.34
N ARG A 196 -42.69 -1.58 -21.55
CA ARG A 196 -42.75 -0.28 -22.23
C ARG A 196 -43.11 -0.44 -23.72
N ALA A 197 -42.55 -1.41 -24.40
CA ALA A 197 -42.86 -1.69 -25.80
C ALA A 197 -44.35 -2.05 -25.99
N HIS A 198 -44.92 -2.87 -25.10
CA HIS A 198 -46.37 -3.19 -25.16
C HIS A 198 -47.29 -1.98 -24.88
N ARG A 199 -46.83 -0.99 -24.09
CA ARG A 199 -47.63 0.23 -23.87
C ARG A 199 -47.55 1.21 -25.03
N ALA A 200 -46.44 1.26 -25.76
CA ALA A 200 -46.26 2.13 -26.92
C ALA A 200 -47.15 1.70 -28.14
N VAL A 201 -47.43 0.41 -28.27
CA VAL A 201 -48.27 -0.12 -29.35
C VAL A 201 -49.75 0.21 -29.13
N HIS A 202 -50.20 0.53 -27.92
CA HIS A 202 -51.59 0.87 -27.60
C HIS A 202 -51.87 2.38 -27.58
N THR A 203 -50.94 3.22 -27.96
CA THR A 203 -51.05 4.69 -28.02
C THR A 203 -50.87 5.20 -29.47
N GLU A 204 -51.26 4.46 -30.49
CA GLU A 204 -51.49 5.07 -31.80
C GLU A 204 -52.76 5.93 -31.68
N PRO A 205 -52.69 7.23 -31.96
CA PRO A 205 -53.89 8.08 -31.98
C PRO A 205 -54.79 7.62 -33.10
N GLU A 206 -56.05 7.39 -32.74
CA GLU A 206 -57.12 7.13 -33.70
C GLU A 206 -57.14 8.26 -34.76
N PRO A 207 -57.13 7.98 -36.11
CA PRO A 207 -57.05 9.04 -37.07
C PRO A 207 -58.29 9.93 -36.92
N GLU A 208 -58.07 11.22 -36.88
CA GLU A 208 -59.14 12.23 -36.80
C GLU A 208 -60.17 12.03 -37.89
N PRO A 209 -61.49 12.12 -37.60
CA PRO A 209 -62.55 11.86 -38.59
C PRO A 209 -62.56 12.79 -39.81
N GLY A 210 -61.68 13.81 -39.89
CA GLY A 210 -61.59 14.81 -40.94
C GLY A 210 -60.77 14.42 -42.19
N GLU A 211 -59.82 13.45 -42.08
CA GLU A 211 -58.95 13.10 -43.21
C GLU A 211 -59.60 12.06 -44.22
N ALA A 212 -60.58 11.32 -43.72
CA ALA A 212 -61.25 10.31 -44.55
C ALA A 212 -62.17 10.92 -45.65
N VAL A 213 -62.51 12.21 -45.54
CA VAL A 213 -63.45 12.86 -46.54
C VAL A 213 -62.64 13.47 -47.70
N SER A 214 -61.36 13.82 -47.55
CA SER A 214 -60.56 14.44 -48.62
C SER A 214 -60.06 13.44 -49.68
N ALA A 215 -59.97 12.16 -49.35
CA ALA A 215 -59.44 11.13 -50.27
C ALA A 215 -60.50 10.57 -51.27
N ARG A 216 -61.79 10.95 -51.17
CA ARG A 216 -62.85 10.51 -52.06
C ARG A 216 -63.24 11.51 -53.14
N SER A 217 -62.55 12.68 -53.21
CA SER A 217 -62.87 13.74 -54.17
C SER A 217 -61.75 14.05 -55.18
N ARG A 218 -60.86 13.09 -55.44
CA ARG A 218 -59.95 13.19 -56.60
C ARG A 218 -59.99 11.93 -57.46
#